data_bdeaf8cd1cbfeb2f48122ab72e33b44f
#
_entry.id   bdeaf8cd1cbfeb2f48122ab72e33b44f
#
_cell.length_a   1.000
_cell.length_b   1.000
_cell.length_c   1.000
_cell.angle_alpha   90.00
_cell.angle_beta   90.00
_cell.angle_gamma   90.00
#
_symmetry.space_group_name_H-M   'P 1'
#
loop_
_entity.id
_entity.type
_entity.pdbx_description
1 polymer ?
#
loop_
_entity_poly.entity_id
_entity_poly.type
_entity_poly.pdbx_seq_one_letter_code
_entity_poly.pdbx_strand_id
1 'polypeptide(L)'
;MTTIRVGGVPEHFNLPWHLCIEEGDFRYEKINLEWFDFPDGTGAMNKALRNGEIDVAIILTEGIIKDITAGNPSRIVQTYVDSPLVWGIHVARDSQFRNLKDLEGTTAAISREGSGSHLMAYVNARNSGWDPESLNFEIVGDVDGAIKALTTDTAQYFMWELFTTKPLVDSGVFRRIGECPTP
;
A
#
# COMPACT_ATOMS: atom_id res chain seq x y z
N MET A 1 -22.47 -14.86 -20.89
CA MET A 1 -21.55 -13.82 -20.41
C MET A 1 -20.84 -14.39 -19.18
N THR A 2 -19.53 -14.36 -19.15
CA THR A 2 -18.77 -14.90 -18.01
C THR A 2 -18.61 -13.79 -16.98
N THR A 3 -18.90 -14.05 -15.72
CA THR A 3 -18.63 -13.09 -14.64
C THR A 3 -17.21 -13.31 -14.14
N ILE A 4 -16.46 -12.20 -13.97
CA ILE A 4 -15.12 -12.16 -13.39
C ILE A 4 -15.14 -11.12 -12.27
N ARG A 5 -14.82 -11.58 -11.06
CA ARG A 5 -14.75 -10.74 -9.85
C ARG A 5 -13.31 -10.28 -9.66
N VAL A 6 -13.09 -8.98 -9.71
CA VAL A 6 -11.76 -8.37 -9.64
C VAL A 6 -11.66 -7.52 -8.39
N GLY A 7 -10.62 -7.71 -7.61
CA GLY A 7 -10.33 -6.92 -6.42
C GLY A 7 -9.11 -6.03 -6.60
N GLY A 8 -9.17 -4.81 -6.07
CA GLY A 8 -8.05 -3.88 -6.04
C GLY A 8 -8.14 -2.91 -4.86
N VAL A 9 -7.05 -2.24 -4.54
CA VAL A 9 -7.07 -1.14 -3.57
C VAL A 9 -7.66 0.12 -4.24
N PRO A 10 -8.32 1.03 -3.49
CA PRO A 10 -8.86 2.28 -4.04
C PRO A 10 -7.73 3.31 -4.30
N GLU A 11 -6.83 2.98 -5.20
CA GLU A 11 -5.63 3.76 -5.54
C GLU A 11 -5.69 4.17 -7.03
N HIS A 12 -5.01 5.28 -7.36
CA HIS A 12 -5.06 5.92 -8.67
C HIS A 12 -4.70 4.99 -9.84
N PHE A 13 -3.79 4.04 -9.64
CA PHE A 13 -3.37 3.11 -10.71
C PHE A 13 -4.48 2.13 -11.12
N ASN A 14 -5.56 2.02 -10.36
CA ASN A 14 -6.73 1.23 -10.73
C ASN A 14 -7.76 2.02 -11.55
N LEU A 15 -7.54 3.31 -11.81
CA LEU A 15 -8.43 4.13 -12.66
C LEU A 15 -8.73 3.49 -14.03
N PRO A 16 -7.79 2.86 -14.75
CA PRO A 16 -8.10 2.22 -16.03
C PRO A 16 -9.20 1.16 -15.95
N TRP A 17 -9.28 0.39 -14.86
CA TRP A 17 -10.35 -0.58 -14.66
C TRP A 17 -11.72 0.09 -14.55
N HIS A 18 -11.80 1.16 -13.77
CA HIS A 18 -13.04 1.92 -13.60
C HIS A 18 -13.50 2.55 -14.92
N LEU A 19 -12.58 3.14 -15.69
CA LEU A 19 -12.91 3.70 -17.00
C LEU A 19 -13.44 2.63 -17.97
N CYS A 20 -12.78 1.49 -18.10
CA CYS A 20 -13.24 0.40 -18.94
C CYS A 20 -14.61 -0.18 -18.49
N ILE A 21 -14.90 -0.17 -17.19
CA ILE A 21 -16.22 -0.57 -16.66
C ILE A 21 -17.28 0.46 -17.08
N GLU A 22 -17.02 1.76 -16.92
CA GLU A 22 -17.93 2.85 -17.26
C GLU A 22 -18.22 2.89 -18.77
N GLU A 23 -17.20 2.71 -19.60
CA GLU A 23 -17.29 2.67 -21.06
C GLU A 23 -17.92 1.37 -21.58
N GLY A 24 -17.98 0.35 -20.75
CA GLY A 24 -18.60 -0.94 -21.07
C GLY A 24 -17.73 -1.86 -21.92
N ASP A 25 -16.41 -1.63 -21.98
CA ASP A 25 -15.46 -2.38 -22.80
C ASP A 25 -15.50 -3.88 -22.53
N PHE A 26 -15.59 -4.28 -21.25
CA PHE A 26 -15.67 -5.68 -20.89
C PHE A 26 -16.92 -6.38 -21.45
N ARG A 27 -18.02 -5.64 -21.64
CA ARG A 27 -19.26 -6.19 -22.21
C ARG A 27 -19.12 -6.52 -23.69
N TYR A 28 -18.32 -5.77 -24.44
CA TYR A 28 -17.99 -6.11 -25.83
C TYR A 28 -17.31 -7.47 -25.92
N GLU A 29 -16.47 -7.81 -24.95
CA GLU A 29 -15.80 -9.10 -24.83
C GLU A 29 -16.68 -10.17 -24.16
N LYS A 30 -17.96 -9.90 -23.93
CA LYS A 30 -18.93 -10.79 -23.26
C LYS A 30 -18.54 -11.15 -21.82
N ILE A 31 -17.81 -10.25 -21.17
CA ILE A 31 -17.42 -10.36 -19.76
C ILE A 31 -18.34 -9.44 -18.94
N ASN A 32 -18.88 -9.99 -17.84
CA ASN A 32 -19.48 -9.21 -16.76
C ASN A 32 -18.41 -9.05 -15.69
N LEU A 33 -17.75 -7.87 -15.67
CA LEU A 33 -16.72 -7.60 -14.67
C LEU A 33 -17.37 -6.97 -13.45
N GLU A 34 -17.09 -7.53 -12.28
CA GLU A 34 -17.50 -7.03 -10.96
C GLU A 34 -16.26 -6.58 -10.21
N TRP A 35 -16.19 -5.30 -9.88
CA TRP A 35 -15.08 -4.70 -9.16
C TRP A 35 -15.38 -4.63 -7.66
N PHE A 36 -14.37 -4.97 -6.84
CA PHE A 36 -14.43 -4.91 -5.38
C PHE A 36 -13.26 -4.09 -4.83
N ASP A 37 -13.56 -3.06 -4.05
CA ASP A 37 -12.56 -2.28 -3.35
C ASP A 37 -12.08 -2.99 -2.09
N PHE A 38 -10.77 -3.06 -1.94
CA PHE A 38 -10.08 -3.62 -0.77
C PHE A 38 -9.23 -2.56 -0.07
N PRO A 39 -9.81 -1.66 0.71
CA PRO A 39 -9.05 -0.64 1.45
C PRO A 39 -8.05 -1.26 2.44
N ASP A 40 -8.33 -2.47 2.91
CA ASP A 40 -7.41 -3.25 3.74
C ASP A 40 -6.22 -3.86 2.95
N GLY A 41 -6.16 -3.68 1.64
CA GLY A 41 -5.03 -3.98 0.78
C GLY A 41 -4.70 -5.46 0.59
N THR A 42 -3.43 -5.73 0.32
CA THR A 42 -2.89 -7.02 -0.11
C THR A 42 -3.32 -8.22 0.75
N GLY A 43 -3.31 -8.08 2.06
CA GLY A 43 -3.68 -9.19 2.96
C GLY A 43 -5.14 -9.61 2.83
N ALA A 44 -6.05 -8.64 2.70
CA ALA A 44 -7.48 -8.89 2.49
C ALA A 44 -7.73 -9.54 1.13
N MET A 45 -7.09 -9.05 0.05
CA MET A 45 -7.17 -9.63 -1.29
C MET A 45 -6.63 -11.07 -1.34
N ASN A 46 -5.50 -11.35 -0.67
CA ASN A 46 -4.98 -12.72 -0.55
C ASN A 46 -5.99 -13.67 0.09
N LYS A 47 -6.67 -13.23 1.15
CA LYS A 47 -7.73 -13.99 1.80
C LYS A 47 -8.92 -14.21 0.86
N ALA A 48 -9.36 -13.16 0.17
CA ALA A 48 -10.47 -13.24 -0.76
C ALA A 48 -10.20 -14.18 -1.95
N LEU A 49 -8.96 -14.18 -2.49
CA LEU A 49 -8.51 -15.15 -3.50
C LEU A 49 -8.58 -16.59 -2.97
N ARG A 50 -8.04 -16.85 -1.78
CA ARG A 50 -8.08 -18.20 -1.17
C ARG A 50 -9.49 -18.70 -0.93
N ASN A 51 -10.40 -17.81 -0.56
CA ASN A 51 -11.80 -18.14 -0.28
C ASN A 51 -12.66 -18.20 -1.56
N GLY A 52 -12.12 -17.86 -2.73
CA GLY A 52 -12.88 -17.77 -3.97
C GLY A 52 -13.93 -16.65 -3.97
N GLU A 53 -13.73 -15.62 -3.18
CA GLU A 53 -14.57 -14.42 -3.13
C GLU A 53 -14.33 -13.51 -4.34
N ILE A 54 -13.07 -13.46 -4.81
CA ILE A 54 -12.64 -12.83 -6.07
C ILE A 54 -11.87 -13.83 -6.93
N ASP A 55 -11.86 -13.58 -8.24
CA ASP A 55 -11.19 -14.43 -9.23
C ASP A 55 -9.82 -13.86 -9.63
N VAL A 56 -9.67 -12.53 -9.60
CA VAL A 56 -8.45 -11.79 -9.95
C VAL A 56 -8.22 -10.70 -8.90
N ALA A 57 -6.95 -10.42 -8.61
CA ALA A 57 -6.55 -9.30 -7.75
C ALA A 57 -5.47 -8.46 -8.42
N ILE A 58 -5.61 -7.14 -8.31
CA ILE A 58 -4.54 -6.17 -8.58
C ILE A 58 -3.82 -5.95 -7.26
N ILE A 59 -2.65 -6.56 -7.12
CA ILE A 59 -2.04 -6.78 -5.82
C ILE A 59 -0.53 -6.53 -5.85
N LEU A 60 0.05 -6.16 -4.72
CA LEU A 60 1.50 -5.97 -4.59
C LEU A 60 2.24 -7.31 -4.78
N THR A 61 3.29 -7.28 -5.60
CA THR A 61 4.07 -8.45 -6.00
C THR A 61 4.65 -9.21 -4.80
N GLU A 62 5.26 -8.50 -3.86
CA GLU A 62 5.87 -9.11 -2.67
C GLU A 62 4.84 -9.82 -1.79
N GLY A 63 3.66 -9.22 -1.66
CA GLY A 63 2.58 -9.78 -0.83
C GLY A 63 1.97 -11.04 -1.41
N ILE A 64 1.74 -11.09 -2.73
CA ILE A 64 1.19 -12.28 -3.39
C ILE A 64 2.25 -13.39 -3.50
N ILE A 65 3.52 -13.07 -3.76
CA ILE A 65 4.60 -14.06 -3.77
C ILE A 65 4.74 -14.72 -2.40
N LYS A 66 4.74 -13.93 -1.32
CA LYS A 66 4.76 -14.46 0.04
C LYS A 66 3.59 -15.42 0.29
N ASP A 67 2.39 -15.08 -0.17
CA ASP A 67 1.19 -15.87 0.06
C ASP A 67 1.18 -17.15 -0.79
N ILE A 68 1.63 -17.10 -2.05
CA ILE A 68 1.80 -18.28 -2.91
C ILE A 68 2.83 -19.24 -2.30
N THR A 69 3.95 -18.74 -1.81
CA THR A 69 4.98 -19.58 -1.16
C THR A 69 4.47 -20.20 0.14
N ALA A 70 3.47 -19.60 0.77
CA ALA A 70 2.77 -20.15 1.93
C ALA A 70 1.61 -21.09 1.57
N GLY A 71 1.39 -21.40 0.29
CA GLY A 71 0.41 -22.39 -0.18
C GLY A 71 -0.86 -21.83 -0.82
N ASN A 72 -0.94 -20.52 -1.10
CA ASN A 72 -2.04 -19.97 -1.90
C ASN A 72 -1.96 -20.52 -3.34
N PRO A 73 -3.05 -21.14 -3.89
CA PRO A 73 -3.03 -21.72 -5.22
C PRO A 73 -3.09 -20.71 -6.37
N SER A 74 -3.12 -19.42 -6.07
CA SER A 74 -3.18 -18.35 -7.07
C SER A 74 -1.96 -18.36 -7.98
N ARG A 75 -2.11 -17.76 -9.15
CA ARG A 75 -1.03 -17.58 -10.15
C ARG A 75 -0.92 -16.13 -10.54
N ILE A 76 0.30 -15.64 -10.70
CA ILE A 76 0.56 -14.35 -11.31
C ILE A 76 0.36 -14.50 -12.81
N VAL A 77 -0.56 -13.75 -13.40
CA VAL A 77 -0.88 -13.82 -14.83
C VAL A 77 -0.08 -12.81 -15.65
N GLN A 78 0.16 -11.62 -15.10
CA GLN A 78 1.02 -10.61 -15.73
C GLN A 78 1.41 -9.51 -14.73
N THR A 79 2.40 -8.71 -15.10
CA THR A 79 2.70 -7.42 -14.46
C THR A 79 1.68 -6.39 -14.95
N TYR A 80 1.05 -5.68 -14.02
CA TYR A 80 0.09 -4.62 -14.33
C TYR A 80 0.77 -3.24 -14.38
N VAL A 81 1.67 -2.97 -13.43
CA VAL A 81 2.50 -1.76 -13.38
C VAL A 81 3.97 -2.17 -13.37
N ASP A 82 4.75 -1.74 -14.36
CA ASP A 82 6.16 -2.12 -14.51
C ASP A 82 7.12 -1.27 -13.66
N SER A 83 6.69 -0.08 -13.24
CA SER A 83 7.52 0.77 -12.40
C SER A 83 7.45 0.33 -10.93
N PRO A 84 8.56 0.41 -10.18
CA PRO A 84 8.52 0.23 -8.74
C PRO A 84 7.54 1.22 -8.10
N LEU A 85 6.78 0.74 -7.11
CA LEU A 85 5.97 1.64 -6.29
C LEU A 85 6.91 2.50 -5.44
N VAL A 86 6.73 3.81 -5.48
CA VAL A 86 7.52 4.75 -4.69
C VAL A 86 6.77 5.10 -3.42
N TRP A 87 7.37 4.82 -2.29
CA TRP A 87 6.83 5.13 -0.98
C TRP A 87 7.42 6.43 -0.46
N GLY A 88 6.57 7.42 -0.28
CA GLY A 88 6.96 8.64 0.41
C GLY A 88 7.15 8.38 1.90
N ILE A 89 8.17 8.99 2.49
CA ILE A 89 8.43 8.95 3.93
C ILE A 89 8.01 10.29 4.50
N HIS A 90 6.93 10.27 5.29
CA HIS A 90 6.23 11.47 5.75
C HIS A 90 6.38 11.62 7.25
N VAL A 91 6.49 12.86 7.69
CA VAL A 91 6.41 13.29 9.08
C VAL A 91 5.32 14.35 9.21
N ALA A 92 4.84 14.64 10.41
CA ALA A 92 3.96 15.79 10.61
C ALA A 92 4.64 17.08 10.14
N ARG A 93 3.85 18.05 9.63
CA ARG A 93 4.39 19.33 9.12
C ARG A 93 5.37 19.99 10.08
N ASP A 94 4.96 20.08 11.35
CA ASP A 94 5.70 20.80 12.39
C ASP A 94 6.68 19.89 13.16
N SER A 95 6.84 18.64 12.72
CA SER A 95 7.79 17.70 13.30
C SER A 95 9.21 18.28 13.32
N GLN A 96 9.96 17.93 14.37
CA GLN A 96 11.38 18.27 14.48
C GLN A 96 12.27 17.46 13.52
N PHE A 97 11.82 16.29 13.07
CA PHE A 97 12.59 15.39 12.20
C PHE A 97 12.72 15.99 10.80
N ARG A 98 13.93 16.20 10.32
CA ARG A 98 14.22 16.87 9.03
C ARG A 98 14.80 15.93 7.98
N ASN A 99 15.47 14.88 8.41
CA ASN A 99 16.17 13.92 7.58
C ASN A 99 15.82 12.49 7.98
N LEU A 100 16.04 11.53 7.07
CA LEU A 100 15.80 10.12 7.37
C LEU A 100 16.54 9.63 8.61
N LYS A 101 17.78 10.08 8.79
CA LYS A 101 18.60 9.70 9.96
C LYS A 101 17.97 10.09 11.30
N ASP A 102 17.16 11.12 11.31
CA ASP A 102 16.49 11.60 12.52
C ASP A 102 15.42 10.60 12.99
N LEU A 103 14.99 9.67 12.10
CA LEU A 103 13.92 8.71 12.36
C LEU A 103 14.40 7.39 12.96
N GLU A 104 15.72 7.16 13.04
CA GLU A 104 16.26 5.94 13.63
C GLU A 104 15.81 5.77 15.09
N GLY A 105 15.27 4.59 15.40
CA GLY A 105 14.75 4.29 16.76
C GLY A 105 13.40 4.95 17.09
N THR A 106 12.79 5.69 16.16
CA THR A 106 11.46 6.28 16.36
C THR A 106 10.35 5.30 15.94
N THR A 107 9.09 5.66 16.18
CA THR A 107 7.93 4.81 15.87
C THR A 107 7.40 5.07 14.47
N ALA A 108 7.29 4.04 13.65
CA ALA A 108 6.63 4.07 12.34
C ALA A 108 5.13 3.83 12.49
N ALA A 109 4.32 4.67 11.86
CA ALA A 109 2.91 4.35 11.64
C ALA A 109 2.78 3.30 10.53
N ILE A 110 2.05 2.23 10.79
CA ILE A 110 1.75 1.18 9.81
C ILE A 110 0.26 0.91 9.76
N SER A 111 -0.28 0.55 8.60
CA SER A 111 -1.72 0.24 8.51
C SER A 111 -2.08 -0.98 9.34
N ARG A 112 -1.27 -2.04 9.29
CA ARG A 112 -1.38 -3.26 10.09
C ARG A 112 -0.11 -4.09 9.99
N GLU A 113 0.03 -5.06 10.85
CA GLU A 113 1.11 -6.04 10.73
C GLU A 113 1.03 -6.79 9.40
N GLY A 114 2.18 -6.97 8.75
CA GLY A 114 2.28 -7.63 7.44
C GLY A 114 1.76 -6.82 6.25
N SER A 115 1.41 -5.55 6.44
CA SER A 115 1.03 -4.63 5.36
C SER A 115 2.23 -4.15 4.54
N GLY A 116 1.97 -3.48 3.41
CA GLY A 116 3.01 -2.82 2.62
C GLY A 116 3.78 -1.77 3.44
N SER A 117 3.09 -0.92 4.21
CA SER A 117 3.76 0.08 5.07
C SER A 117 4.64 -0.57 6.15
N HIS A 118 4.24 -1.72 6.69
CA HIS A 118 5.06 -2.49 7.62
C HIS A 118 6.32 -3.04 6.94
N LEU A 119 6.17 -3.69 5.78
CA LEU A 119 7.30 -4.20 5.01
C LEU A 119 8.27 -3.08 4.62
N MET A 120 7.75 -1.95 4.11
CA MET A 120 8.58 -0.85 3.65
C MET A 120 9.33 -0.14 4.77
N ALA A 121 8.84 -0.18 6.00
CA ALA A 121 9.60 0.29 7.16
C ALA A 121 10.87 -0.57 7.37
N TYR A 122 10.80 -1.89 7.22
CA TYR A 122 11.97 -2.78 7.25
C TYR A 122 12.91 -2.54 6.07
N VAL A 123 12.37 -2.36 4.86
CA VAL A 123 13.17 -2.05 3.66
C VAL A 123 13.92 -0.74 3.85
N ASN A 124 13.23 0.30 4.35
CA ASN A 124 13.87 1.59 4.63
C ASN A 124 14.96 1.47 5.71
N ALA A 125 14.70 0.76 6.79
CA ALA A 125 15.68 0.51 7.85
C ALA A 125 16.94 -0.16 7.28
N ARG A 126 16.76 -1.22 6.49
CA ARG A 126 17.87 -1.91 5.82
C ARG A 126 18.66 -0.99 4.90
N ASN A 127 17.98 -0.20 4.07
CA ASN A 127 18.62 0.74 3.13
C ASN A 127 19.35 1.87 3.86
N SER A 128 18.87 2.24 5.05
CA SER A 128 19.46 3.28 5.90
C SER A 128 20.55 2.76 6.84
N GLY A 129 20.78 1.44 6.89
CA GLY A 129 21.75 0.81 7.79
C GLY A 129 21.28 0.75 9.25
N TRP A 130 19.97 0.86 9.51
CA TRP A 130 19.41 0.74 10.86
C TRP A 130 19.27 -0.72 11.27
N ASP A 131 19.31 -0.96 12.57
CA ASP A 131 18.99 -2.28 13.11
C ASP A 131 17.46 -2.55 12.99
N PRO A 132 17.02 -3.56 12.24
CA PRO A 132 15.62 -3.90 12.13
C PRO A 132 14.94 -4.24 13.46
N GLU A 133 15.70 -4.75 14.44
CA GLU A 133 15.16 -5.06 15.77
C GLU A 133 14.87 -3.79 16.60
N SER A 134 15.38 -2.63 16.19
CA SER A 134 15.11 -1.35 16.84
C SER A 134 13.83 -0.66 16.36
N LEU A 135 13.14 -1.22 15.36
CA LEU A 135 11.93 -0.64 14.81
C LEU A 135 10.76 -0.76 15.79
N ASN A 136 10.07 0.36 15.98
CA ASN A 136 8.83 0.43 16.75
C ASN A 136 7.66 0.77 15.82
N PHE A 137 6.48 0.23 16.10
CA PHE A 137 5.31 0.38 15.25
C PHE A 137 4.08 0.83 16.02
N GLU A 138 3.32 1.73 15.41
CA GLU A 138 1.96 2.11 15.78
C GLU A 138 1.00 1.67 14.68
N ILE A 139 -0.01 0.87 15.03
CA ILE A 139 -1.01 0.39 14.07
C ILE A 139 -2.10 1.46 13.92
N VAL A 140 -2.21 2.05 12.74
CA VAL A 140 -3.07 3.20 12.47
C VAL A 140 -4.27 2.89 11.56
N GLY A 141 -4.29 1.71 10.94
CA GLY A 141 -5.35 1.27 10.02
C GLY A 141 -5.22 1.85 8.63
N ASP A 142 -5.39 3.15 8.48
CA ASP A 142 -5.44 3.86 7.20
C ASP A 142 -4.71 5.21 7.25
N VAL A 143 -4.88 6.00 6.19
CA VAL A 143 -4.27 7.34 6.06
C VAL A 143 -4.79 8.32 7.10
N ASP A 144 -6.08 8.26 7.44
CA ASP A 144 -6.67 9.14 8.46
C ASP A 144 -6.11 8.83 9.86
N GLY A 145 -5.95 7.54 10.17
CA GLY A 145 -5.25 7.10 11.38
C GLY A 145 -3.80 7.56 11.42
N ALA A 146 -3.09 7.54 10.28
CA ALA A 146 -1.72 8.04 10.18
C ALA A 146 -1.66 9.56 10.41
N ILE A 147 -2.60 10.34 9.85
CA ILE A 147 -2.69 11.79 10.11
C ILE A 147 -2.81 12.03 11.62
N LYS A 148 -3.73 11.33 12.28
CA LYS A 148 -3.92 11.44 13.72
C LYS A 148 -2.66 11.07 14.49
N ALA A 149 -2.04 9.94 14.19
CA ALA A 149 -0.86 9.45 14.90
C ALA A 149 0.33 10.42 14.79
N LEU A 150 0.59 10.95 13.59
CA LEU A 150 1.68 11.90 13.39
C LEU A 150 1.40 13.27 14.04
N THR A 151 0.16 13.72 14.04
CA THR A 151 -0.21 15.03 14.66
C THR A 151 -0.29 14.97 16.18
N THR A 152 -0.52 13.79 16.76
CA THR A 152 -0.50 13.56 18.22
C THR A 152 0.81 13.00 18.75
N ASP A 153 1.81 12.85 17.86
CA ASP A 153 3.16 12.33 18.17
C ASP A 153 3.17 10.90 18.75
N THR A 154 2.13 10.10 18.47
CA THR A 154 2.11 8.67 18.82
C THR A 154 2.93 7.83 17.84
N ALA A 155 3.15 8.34 16.62
CA ALA A 155 4.13 7.87 15.67
C ALA A 155 4.87 9.07 15.05
N GLN A 156 6.10 8.87 14.62
CA GLN A 156 6.93 9.95 14.12
C GLN A 156 7.00 9.99 12.61
N TYR A 157 6.80 8.85 11.94
CA TYR A 157 6.78 8.81 10.48
C TYR A 157 5.79 7.79 9.94
N PHE A 158 5.37 8.01 8.68
CA PHE A 158 4.45 7.16 7.94
C PHE A 158 4.96 6.95 6.51
N MET A 159 4.97 5.72 6.05
CA MET A 159 5.33 5.37 4.68
C MET A 159 4.09 4.94 3.92
N TRP A 160 3.83 5.62 2.81
CA TRP A 160 2.70 5.31 1.94
C TRP A 160 3.01 5.67 0.49
N GLU A 161 2.17 5.19 -0.43
CA GLU A 161 2.30 5.49 -1.84
C GLU A 161 2.36 7.01 -2.08
N LEU A 162 3.34 7.43 -2.89
CA LEU A 162 3.75 8.81 -3.03
C LEU A 162 2.66 9.74 -3.56
N PHE A 163 1.89 9.27 -4.57
CA PHE A 163 0.87 10.09 -5.22
C PHE A 163 -0.40 10.19 -4.39
N THR A 164 -0.76 9.12 -3.68
CA THR A 164 -1.90 9.11 -2.74
C THR A 164 -1.69 10.11 -1.60
N THR A 165 -0.45 10.25 -1.12
CA THR A 165 -0.13 11.19 -0.03
C THR A 165 0.23 12.59 -0.51
N LYS A 166 0.42 12.80 -1.83
CA LYS A 166 0.75 14.12 -2.39
C LYS A 166 -0.21 15.24 -1.96
N PRO A 167 -1.55 15.07 -1.98
CA PRO A 167 -2.48 16.12 -1.50
C PRO A 167 -2.24 16.52 -0.05
N LEU A 168 -1.84 15.59 0.81
CA LEU A 168 -1.54 15.86 2.23
C LEU A 168 -0.22 16.66 2.40
N VAL A 169 0.73 16.43 1.50
CA VAL A 169 1.97 17.22 1.45
C VAL A 169 1.68 18.63 0.91
N ASP A 170 0.93 18.72 -0.18
CA ASP A 170 0.58 20.00 -0.83
C ASP A 170 -0.26 20.91 0.10
N SER A 171 -1.19 20.31 0.86
CA SER A 171 -2.00 21.02 1.86
C SER A 171 -1.25 21.31 3.18
N GLY A 172 -0.06 20.78 3.34
CA GLY A 172 0.78 21.02 4.50
C GLY A 172 0.34 20.25 5.77
N VAL A 173 -0.36 19.14 5.62
CA VAL A 173 -0.62 18.19 6.72
C VAL A 173 0.64 17.39 7.02
N PHE A 174 1.28 16.89 5.95
CA PHE A 174 2.55 16.18 6.02
C PHE A 174 3.69 16.98 5.42
N ARG A 175 4.89 16.61 5.80
CA ARG A 175 6.12 16.96 5.10
C ARG A 175 6.80 15.66 4.71
N ARG A 176 7.11 15.50 3.42
CA ARG A 176 7.90 14.39 2.91
C ARG A 176 9.38 14.68 3.10
N ILE A 177 10.10 13.77 3.73
CA ILE A 177 11.53 13.89 4.03
C ILE A 177 12.40 12.84 3.33
N GLY A 178 11.77 11.91 2.62
CA GLY A 178 12.46 10.90 1.84
C GLY A 178 11.51 10.05 1.00
N GLU A 179 12.10 9.15 0.24
CA GLU A 179 11.40 8.19 -0.61
C GLU A 179 12.11 6.83 -0.52
N CYS A 180 11.33 5.77 -0.65
CA CYS A 180 11.84 4.41 -0.72
C CYS A 180 11.09 3.66 -1.83
N PRO A 181 11.73 3.31 -2.95
CA PRO A 181 11.10 2.46 -3.96
C PRO A 181 10.97 1.02 -3.42
N THR A 182 9.96 0.30 -3.89
CA THR A 182 9.90 -1.15 -3.68
C THR A 182 11.12 -1.81 -4.33
N PRO A 183 11.66 -2.86 -3.71
CA PRO A 183 12.78 -3.61 -4.27
C PRO A 183 12.49 -4.21 -5.65
#